data_32f48a753cfa80d85b3f311dc996da06
#
_entry.id   32f48a753cfa80d85b3f311dc996da06
#
_cell.length_a   1.000
_cell.length_b   1.000
_cell.length_c   1.000
_cell.angle_alpha   90.00
_cell.angle_beta   90.00
_cell.angle_gamma   90.00
#
_symmetry.space_group_name_H-M   'P 1'
#
loop_
_entity.id
_entity.type
_entity.pdbx_description
1 polymer ?
#
loop_
_entity_poly.entity_id
_entity_poly.type
_entity_poly.pdbx_seq_one_letter_code
_entity_poly.pdbx_strand_id
1 'polypeptide(L)'
;MKRLAPTSLPEQIDIAIVGAGAHALTLATHLLQKRQGMRGRFLAFDPSGSWMSQWRHQFAGLEIPHLRSPAVHHVDPNPYELRRFAENRPNELFPPYDLPGTQLFEDFCLDAIRRWDLQDKVVKAKVTAIEPPLDRQHPWFRLRLASGESIKARRVVLAKGSSTLNLPDWVSKITGDYPSDRLCHSQQIDLPTSYLKGERILIIGGGLTAGHLAVGAISRNAEVTLIARRELQEKLFDADPGWLGPKYLKGFW
;
A
#
# COMPACT_ATOMS: atom_id res chain seq x y z
N MET A 1 -21.43 21.24 5.83
CA MET A 1 -21.78 21.27 4.40
C MET A 1 -21.08 20.11 3.70
N LYS A 2 -21.81 19.10 3.25
CA LYS A 2 -21.27 18.01 2.42
C LYS A 2 -20.93 18.62 1.05
N ARG A 3 -19.65 18.78 0.73
CA ARG A 3 -19.24 19.00 -0.66
C ARG A 3 -19.47 17.69 -1.42
N LEU A 4 -20.46 17.68 -2.30
CA LEU A 4 -20.64 16.62 -3.28
C LEU A 4 -19.34 16.51 -4.09
N ALA A 5 -18.90 15.28 -4.34
CA ALA A 5 -17.82 15.03 -5.27
C ALA A 5 -18.12 15.71 -6.61
N PRO A 6 -17.14 16.29 -7.31
CA PRO A 6 -17.40 16.93 -8.59
C PRO A 6 -18.02 15.91 -9.54
N THR A 7 -19.16 16.28 -10.13
CA THR A 7 -19.96 15.43 -11.02
C THR A 7 -19.28 15.17 -12.37
N SER A 8 -18.15 15.82 -12.64
CA SER A 8 -17.30 15.58 -13.82
C SER A 8 -15.82 15.76 -13.48
N LEU A 9 -14.95 14.96 -14.09
CA LEU A 9 -13.51 15.15 -14.00
C LEU A 9 -13.09 16.48 -14.63
N PRO A 10 -12.12 17.20 -14.05
CA PRO A 10 -11.57 18.38 -14.70
C PRO A 10 -10.79 17.94 -15.97
N GLU A 11 -10.84 18.75 -17.02
CA GLU A 11 -10.08 18.47 -18.24
C GLU A 11 -8.55 18.45 -18.02
N GLN A 12 -8.09 19.26 -17.05
CA GLN A 12 -6.66 19.46 -16.78
C GLN A 12 -6.38 19.59 -15.30
N ILE A 13 -5.24 19.03 -14.87
CA ILE A 13 -4.69 19.18 -13.52
C ILE A 13 -3.18 19.39 -13.57
N ASP A 14 -2.59 19.96 -12.53
CA ASP A 14 -1.13 20.10 -12.49
C ASP A 14 -0.43 18.79 -12.18
N ILE A 15 -0.97 17.98 -11.27
CA ILE A 15 -0.37 16.71 -10.86
C ILE A 15 -1.42 15.62 -10.85
N ALA A 16 -1.18 14.57 -11.65
CA ALA A 16 -1.90 13.29 -11.55
C ALA A 16 -1.05 12.30 -10.75
N ILE A 17 -1.59 11.74 -9.68
CA ILE A 17 -0.97 10.66 -8.92
C ILE A 17 -1.67 9.36 -9.29
N VAL A 18 -0.96 8.39 -9.83
CA VAL A 18 -1.52 7.07 -10.19
C VAL A 18 -1.29 6.11 -9.03
N GLY A 19 -2.38 5.73 -8.36
CA GLY A 19 -2.42 5.00 -7.10
C GLY A 19 -2.76 5.88 -5.90
N ALA A 20 -3.38 5.30 -4.88
CA ALA A 20 -3.78 5.97 -3.63
C ALA A 20 -3.29 5.23 -2.37
N GLY A 21 -2.14 4.57 -2.44
CA GLY A 21 -1.48 3.90 -1.31
C GLY A 21 -0.67 4.86 -0.43
N ALA A 22 0.11 4.29 0.50
CA ALA A 22 0.92 5.04 1.47
C ALA A 22 1.88 6.05 0.81
N HIS A 23 2.54 5.67 -0.29
CA HIS A 23 3.44 6.58 -1.01
C HIS A 23 2.72 7.79 -1.61
N ALA A 24 1.52 7.56 -2.17
CA ALA A 24 0.70 8.65 -2.71
C ALA A 24 0.21 9.58 -1.60
N LEU A 25 -0.21 9.03 -0.47
CA LEU A 25 -0.63 9.79 0.70
C LEU A 25 0.53 10.63 1.27
N THR A 26 1.71 10.04 1.42
CA THR A 26 2.93 10.75 1.84
C THR A 26 3.26 11.91 0.89
N LEU A 27 3.21 11.66 -0.42
CA LEU A 27 3.45 12.73 -1.40
C LEU A 27 2.43 13.86 -1.25
N ALA A 28 1.14 13.54 -1.07
CA ALA A 28 0.08 14.54 -0.96
C ALA A 28 0.25 15.42 0.29
N THR A 29 0.56 14.84 1.45
CA THR A 29 0.79 15.58 2.70
C THR A 29 2.02 16.48 2.60
N HIS A 30 3.15 15.98 2.07
CA HIS A 30 4.37 16.77 1.88
C HIS A 30 4.19 17.90 0.84
N LEU A 31 3.43 17.63 -0.22
CA LEU A 31 3.11 18.66 -1.22
C LEU A 31 2.32 19.80 -0.59
N LEU A 32 1.30 19.50 0.21
CA LEU A 32 0.47 20.50 0.88
C LEU A 32 1.21 21.22 2.01
N GLN A 33 2.10 20.56 2.73
CA GLN A 33 2.98 21.21 3.70
C GLN A 33 3.82 22.33 3.05
N LYS A 34 4.41 22.03 1.88
CA LYS A 34 5.27 22.98 1.19
C LYS A 34 4.50 24.04 0.40
N ARG A 35 3.31 23.70 -0.11
CA ARG A 35 2.53 24.54 -1.01
C ARG A 35 1.03 24.30 -0.83
N GLN A 36 0.42 24.96 0.14
CA GLN A 36 -1.04 24.82 0.42
C GLN A 36 -1.92 25.14 -0.79
N GLY A 37 -1.50 26.09 -1.67
CA GLY A 37 -2.21 26.39 -2.91
C GLY A 37 -2.30 25.25 -3.93
N MET A 38 -1.60 24.13 -3.69
CA MET A 38 -1.71 22.92 -4.54
C MET A 38 -2.94 22.07 -4.25
N ARG A 39 -3.71 22.36 -3.20
CA ARG A 39 -4.88 21.54 -2.78
C ARG A 39 -5.88 21.26 -3.91
N GLY A 40 -6.19 22.24 -4.73
CA GLY A 40 -7.09 22.11 -5.88
C GLY A 40 -6.42 21.66 -7.18
N ARG A 41 -5.13 21.38 -7.17
CA ARG A 41 -4.32 21.22 -8.38
C ARG A 41 -3.75 19.80 -8.57
N PHE A 42 -4.10 18.85 -7.71
CA PHE A 42 -3.75 17.45 -7.87
C PHE A 42 -4.95 16.54 -7.58
N LEU A 43 -4.92 15.36 -8.21
CA LEU A 43 -5.84 14.25 -7.96
C LEU A 43 -5.04 12.94 -7.96
N ALA A 44 -5.47 12.00 -7.14
CA ALA A 44 -5.02 10.61 -7.16
C ALA A 44 -6.06 9.77 -7.92
N PHE A 45 -5.59 8.84 -8.74
CA PHE A 45 -6.43 7.95 -9.52
C PHE A 45 -6.21 6.52 -9.04
N ASP A 46 -7.25 5.91 -8.49
CA ASP A 46 -7.18 4.54 -7.98
C ASP A 46 -8.51 3.81 -8.26
N PRO A 47 -8.49 2.54 -8.69
CA PRO A 47 -9.71 1.79 -8.96
C PRO A 47 -10.66 1.66 -7.77
N SER A 48 -10.13 1.69 -6.54
CA SER A 48 -10.92 1.62 -5.32
C SER A 48 -11.71 2.90 -5.04
N GLY A 49 -11.21 4.06 -5.50
CA GLY A 49 -11.75 5.37 -5.17
C GLY A 49 -11.46 5.84 -3.74
N SER A 50 -10.54 5.20 -3.04
CA SER A 50 -10.21 5.54 -1.66
C SER A 50 -8.73 5.40 -1.35
N TRP A 51 -8.24 6.20 -0.37
CA TRP A 51 -6.88 6.08 0.13
C TRP A 51 -6.66 4.75 0.85
N MET A 52 -5.47 4.18 0.73
CA MET A 52 -4.96 3.02 1.46
C MET A 52 -5.72 1.70 1.23
N SER A 53 -6.62 1.62 0.27
CA SER A 53 -7.48 0.44 0.06
C SER A 53 -6.69 -0.85 -0.15
N GLN A 54 -5.72 -0.84 -1.07
CA GLN A 54 -4.91 -2.03 -1.36
C GLN A 54 -4.06 -2.45 -0.16
N TRP A 55 -3.48 -1.46 0.56
CA TRP A 55 -2.71 -1.72 1.77
C TRP A 55 -3.57 -2.40 2.84
N ARG A 56 -4.75 -1.83 3.11
CA ARG A 56 -5.72 -2.37 4.08
C ARG A 56 -6.14 -3.79 3.72
N HIS A 57 -6.47 -4.02 2.47
CA HIS A 57 -6.86 -5.35 1.99
C HIS A 57 -5.75 -6.38 2.20
N GLN A 58 -4.51 -6.06 1.84
CA GLN A 58 -3.38 -6.97 2.00
C GLN A 58 -3.04 -7.26 3.46
N PHE A 59 -3.05 -6.24 4.32
CA PHE A 59 -2.73 -6.41 5.73
C PHE A 59 -3.82 -7.19 6.46
N ALA A 60 -5.08 -6.91 6.18
CA ALA A 60 -6.20 -7.67 6.73
C ALA A 60 -6.23 -9.11 6.21
N GLY A 61 -6.10 -9.30 4.89
CA GLY A 61 -6.17 -10.63 4.27
C GLY A 61 -5.04 -11.58 4.71
N LEU A 62 -3.88 -11.05 5.12
CA LEU A 62 -2.76 -11.82 5.63
C LEU A 62 -2.61 -11.74 7.16
N GLU A 63 -3.54 -11.06 7.85
CA GLU A 63 -3.52 -10.86 9.31
C GLU A 63 -2.17 -10.32 9.81
N ILE A 64 -1.60 -9.35 9.08
CA ILE A 64 -0.30 -8.77 9.44
C ILE A 64 -0.47 -7.92 10.71
N PRO A 65 0.20 -8.25 11.82
CA PRO A 65 -0.07 -7.62 13.11
C PRO A 65 0.52 -6.20 13.22
N HIS A 66 1.67 -5.95 12.59
CA HIS A 66 2.38 -4.68 12.67
C HIS A 66 3.27 -4.43 11.45
N LEU A 67 3.66 -3.18 11.24
CA LEU A 67 4.63 -2.79 10.24
C LEU A 67 6.04 -3.25 10.66
N ARG A 68 6.94 -3.31 9.67
CA ARG A 68 8.37 -3.58 9.90
C ARG A 68 9.24 -2.33 9.90
N SER A 69 8.64 -1.16 9.88
CA SER A 69 9.34 0.12 10.00
C SER A 69 9.02 0.78 11.33
N PRO A 70 9.99 1.45 11.99
CA PRO A 70 9.73 2.16 13.24
C PRO A 70 8.74 3.31 13.05
N ALA A 71 8.14 3.79 14.15
CA ALA A 71 7.14 4.86 14.14
C ALA A 71 7.74 6.28 13.95
N VAL A 72 8.69 6.46 13.02
CA VAL A 72 9.43 7.72 12.83
C VAL A 72 9.49 8.27 11.42
N HIS A 73 8.86 7.63 10.45
CA HIS A 73 8.84 8.13 9.07
C HIS A 73 7.63 7.55 8.36
N HIS A 74 6.59 8.30 8.25
CA HIS A 74 5.34 7.80 7.66
C HIS A 74 4.66 8.88 6.84
N VAL A 75 3.36 8.77 6.68
CA VAL A 75 2.59 9.60 5.77
C VAL A 75 2.55 11.09 6.13
N ASP A 76 2.83 11.45 7.38
CA ASP A 76 2.90 12.85 7.79
C ASP A 76 4.30 13.45 7.52
N PRO A 77 4.39 14.73 7.13
CA PRO A 77 5.67 15.41 6.97
C PRO A 77 6.50 15.55 8.25
N ASN A 78 5.87 15.52 9.42
CA ASN A 78 6.56 15.44 10.69
C ASN A 78 6.90 13.98 10.99
N PRO A 79 8.18 13.57 11.03
CA PRO A 79 8.56 12.18 11.25
C PRO A 79 8.18 11.63 12.61
N TYR A 80 7.87 12.48 13.59
CA TYR A 80 7.46 12.09 14.95
C TYR A 80 5.94 12.03 15.13
N GLU A 81 5.15 12.37 14.13
CA GLU A 81 3.70 12.52 14.28
C GLU A 81 3.01 11.21 14.60
N LEU A 82 3.45 10.09 14.01
CA LEU A 82 2.90 8.77 14.37
C LEU A 82 3.21 8.41 15.83
N ARG A 83 4.40 8.70 16.34
CA ARG A 83 4.72 8.51 17.76
C ARG A 83 3.82 9.34 18.67
N ARG A 84 3.61 10.61 18.31
CA ARG A 84 2.67 11.48 19.05
C ARG A 84 1.26 10.93 19.03
N PHE A 85 0.79 10.46 17.88
CA PHE A 85 -0.51 9.82 17.73
C PHE A 85 -0.65 8.56 18.59
N ALA A 86 0.45 7.85 18.83
CA ALA A 86 0.52 6.63 19.62
C ALA A 86 0.71 6.87 21.14
N GLU A 87 0.87 8.11 21.63
CA GLU A 87 1.15 8.40 23.05
C GLU A 87 0.16 7.75 24.02
N ASN A 88 -1.12 7.69 23.65
CA ASN A 88 -2.16 7.03 24.44
C ASN A 88 -2.43 5.58 24.03
N ARG A 89 -1.59 5.00 23.16
CA ARG A 89 -1.70 3.65 22.60
C ARG A 89 -0.35 2.90 22.61
N PRO A 90 0.41 2.94 23.73
CA PRO A 90 1.77 2.40 23.77
C PRO A 90 1.83 0.90 23.51
N ASN A 91 0.77 0.15 23.85
CA ASN A 91 0.68 -1.29 23.62
C ASN A 91 0.56 -1.68 22.13
N GLU A 92 0.35 -0.70 21.24
CA GLU A 92 0.31 -0.91 19.80
C GLU A 92 1.64 -0.55 19.11
N LEU A 93 2.68 -0.29 19.90
CA LEU A 93 4.05 -0.13 19.45
C LEU A 93 4.86 -1.36 19.87
N PHE A 94 5.32 -2.13 18.90
CA PHE A 94 5.99 -3.42 19.12
C PHE A 94 7.50 -3.29 19.13
N PRO A 95 8.21 -4.01 20.04
CA PRO A 95 9.66 -4.03 20.03
C PRO A 95 10.20 -4.65 18.74
N PRO A 96 11.49 -4.41 18.39
CA PRO A 96 12.47 -3.65 19.19
C PRO A 96 12.48 -2.13 18.94
N TYR A 97 11.80 -1.60 17.92
CA TYR A 97 11.95 -0.20 17.49
C TYR A 97 10.61 0.55 17.41
N ASP A 98 9.67 0.27 18.28
CA ASP A 98 8.32 0.83 18.25
C ASP A 98 7.66 0.62 16.87
N LEU A 99 7.61 -0.63 16.43
CA LEU A 99 6.94 -0.99 15.18
C LEU A 99 5.44 -0.77 15.33
N PRO A 100 4.81 0.10 14.54
CA PRO A 100 3.40 0.41 14.74
C PRO A 100 2.51 -0.78 14.36
N GLY A 101 1.55 -1.08 15.22
CA GLY A 101 0.48 -2.04 14.93
C GLY A 101 -0.29 -1.64 13.67
N THR A 102 -0.83 -2.63 12.98
CA THR A 102 -1.57 -2.41 11.74
C THR A 102 -2.75 -1.47 11.94
N GLN A 103 -3.53 -1.67 13.00
CA GLN A 103 -4.67 -0.80 13.31
C GLN A 103 -4.23 0.62 13.69
N LEU A 104 -3.19 0.75 14.51
CA LEU A 104 -2.62 2.06 14.86
C LEU A 104 -2.21 2.84 13.61
N PHE A 105 -1.53 2.18 12.67
CA PHE A 105 -1.10 2.84 11.43
C PHE A 105 -2.26 3.19 10.50
N GLU A 106 -3.27 2.34 10.42
CA GLU A 106 -4.49 2.64 9.66
C GLU A 106 -5.21 3.87 10.21
N ASP A 107 -5.44 3.92 11.53
CA ASP A 107 -6.08 5.05 12.20
C ASP A 107 -5.28 6.34 12.02
N PHE A 108 -3.95 6.25 12.08
CA PHE A 108 -3.07 7.38 11.81
C PHE A 108 -3.18 7.88 10.36
N CYS A 109 -3.26 6.98 9.38
CA CYS A 109 -3.48 7.36 7.99
C CYS A 109 -4.84 8.05 7.79
N LEU A 110 -5.90 7.54 8.44
CA LEU A 110 -7.22 8.16 8.42
C LEU A 110 -7.22 9.55 9.07
N ASP A 111 -6.48 9.70 10.15
CA ASP A 111 -6.29 10.98 10.81
C ASP A 111 -5.53 11.97 9.91
N ALA A 112 -4.43 11.54 9.28
CA ALA A 112 -3.69 12.36 8.33
C ALA A 112 -4.57 12.79 7.15
N ILE A 113 -5.38 11.89 6.58
CA ILE A 113 -6.32 12.22 5.51
C ILE A 113 -7.29 13.33 5.96
N ARG A 114 -7.80 13.28 7.19
CA ARG A 114 -8.70 14.29 7.75
C ARG A 114 -7.98 15.63 7.99
N ARG A 115 -6.83 15.59 8.67
CA ARG A 115 -6.05 16.81 9.01
C ARG A 115 -5.59 17.57 7.75
N TRP A 116 -5.23 16.83 6.71
CA TRP A 116 -4.79 17.42 5.44
C TRP A 116 -5.92 17.65 4.44
N ASP A 117 -7.21 17.37 4.79
CA ASP A 117 -8.40 17.56 3.96
C ASP A 117 -8.23 16.88 2.58
N LEU A 118 -7.95 15.57 2.61
CA LEU A 118 -7.63 14.76 1.42
C LEU A 118 -8.76 13.80 1.01
N GLN A 119 -9.92 13.83 1.68
CA GLN A 119 -10.99 12.84 1.51
C GLN A 119 -11.54 12.80 0.08
N ASP A 120 -11.56 13.95 -0.59
CA ASP A 120 -12.08 14.14 -1.93
C ASP A 120 -11.01 14.08 -3.04
N LYS A 121 -9.78 13.70 -2.72
CA LYS A 121 -8.66 13.73 -3.68
C LYS A 121 -8.44 12.43 -4.44
N VAL A 122 -9.17 11.36 -4.14
CA VAL A 122 -9.09 10.11 -4.89
C VAL A 122 -10.25 9.97 -5.84
N VAL A 123 -9.93 9.89 -7.12
CA VAL A 123 -10.87 9.58 -8.20
C VAL A 123 -10.94 8.07 -8.36
N LYS A 124 -12.16 7.51 -8.36
CA LYS A 124 -12.39 6.09 -8.64
C LYS A 124 -12.20 5.84 -10.13
N ALA A 125 -10.96 5.60 -10.54
CA ALA A 125 -10.63 5.35 -11.95
C ALA A 125 -9.35 4.52 -12.08
N LYS A 126 -9.33 3.62 -13.05
CA LYS A 126 -8.14 2.88 -13.46
C LYS A 126 -7.48 3.59 -14.62
N VAL A 127 -6.25 4.06 -14.43
CA VAL A 127 -5.41 4.58 -15.52
C VAL A 127 -4.87 3.38 -16.32
N THR A 128 -5.13 3.36 -17.62
CA THR A 128 -4.75 2.28 -18.53
C THR A 128 -3.54 2.64 -19.39
N ALA A 129 -3.36 3.93 -19.71
CA ALA A 129 -2.23 4.42 -20.48
C ALA A 129 -1.86 5.84 -20.04
N ILE A 130 -0.59 6.16 -20.21
CA ILE A 130 -0.04 7.52 -20.02
C ILE A 130 0.72 7.85 -21.29
N GLU A 131 0.22 8.84 -22.02
CA GLU A 131 0.86 9.35 -23.21
C GLU A 131 1.75 10.54 -22.84
N PRO A 132 3.02 10.53 -23.24
CA PRO A 132 3.92 11.64 -22.95
C PRO A 132 3.54 12.89 -23.74
N PRO A 133 4.04 14.08 -23.34
CA PRO A 133 3.91 15.29 -24.14
C PRO A 133 4.48 15.11 -25.56
N LEU A 134 3.77 15.64 -26.55
CA LEU A 134 4.21 15.56 -27.94
C LEU A 134 5.44 16.45 -28.21
N ASP A 135 5.44 17.64 -27.63
CA ASP A 135 6.48 18.64 -27.79
C ASP A 135 6.49 19.65 -26.65
N ARG A 136 7.35 20.70 -26.74
CA ARG A 136 7.42 21.77 -25.75
C ARG A 136 6.23 22.72 -25.76
N GLN A 137 5.49 22.79 -26.87
CA GLN A 137 4.31 23.66 -26.99
C GLN A 137 3.09 22.99 -26.37
N HIS A 138 3.10 21.64 -26.29
CA HIS A 138 2.04 20.83 -25.71
C HIS A 138 2.57 20.02 -24.50
N PRO A 139 2.95 20.67 -23.38
CA PRO A 139 3.70 20.04 -22.29
C PRO A 139 2.83 19.22 -21.34
N TRP A 140 1.77 18.59 -21.86
CA TRP A 140 0.79 17.87 -21.08
C TRP A 140 0.86 16.37 -21.36
N PHE A 141 0.95 15.60 -20.28
CA PHE A 141 0.66 14.17 -20.34
C PHE A 141 -0.83 13.96 -20.54
N ARG A 142 -1.21 12.93 -21.29
CA ARG A 142 -2.59 12.47 -21.37
C ARG A 142 -2.71 11.14 -20.66
N LEU A 143 -3.57 11.05 -19.64
CA LEU A 143 -3.91 9.81 -18.95
C LEU A 143 -5.22 9.29 -19.56
N ARG A 144 -5.19 8.05 -20.03
CA ARG A 144 -6.41 7.34 -20.46
C ARG A 144 -6.95 6.52 -19.30
N LEU A 145 -8.25 6.59 -19.09
CA LEU A 145 -8.97 5.86 -18.06
C LEU A 145 -9.70 4.66 -18.67
N ALA A 146 -9.93 3.63 -17.85
CA ALA A 146 -10.68 2.45 -18.29
C ALA A 146 -12.13 2.75 -18.70
N SER A 147 -12.69 3.89 -18.25
CA SER A 147 -14.01 4.39 -18.67
C SER A 147 -14.04 4.89 -20.14
N GLY A 148 -12.88 5.05 -20.78
CA GLY A 148 -12.76 5.71 -22.09
C GLY A 148 -12.50 7.22 -22.00
N GLU A 149 -12.66 7.83 -20.83
CA GLU A 149 -12.33 9.23 -20.60
C GLU A 149 -10.82 9.47 -20.59
N SER A 150 -10.43 10.72 -20.76
CA SER A 150 -9.01 11.11 -20.62
C SER A 150 -8.89 12.43 -19.88
N ILE A 151 -7.78 12.58 -19.15
CA ILE A 151 -7.42 13.82 -18.44
C ILE A 151 -6.02 14.24 -18.81
N LYS A 152 -5.77 15.54 -18.89
CA LYS A 152 -4.44 16.11 -19.11
C LYS A 152 -3.80 16.45 -17.77
N ALA A 153 -2.52 16.09 -17.62
CA ALA A 153 -1.75 16.43 -16.43
C ALA A 153 -0.40 17.05 -16.81
N ARG A 154 0.00 18.10 -16.11
CA ARG A 154 1.31 18.71 -16.31
C ARG A 154 2.45 17.83 -15.79
N ARG A 155 2.18 17.05 -14.76
CA ARG A 155 3.09 16.07 -14.16
C ARG A 155 2.33 14.81 -13.80
N VAL A 156 2.98 13.68 -13.94
CA VAL A 156 2.44 12.39 -13.53
C VAL A 156 3.38 11.77 -12.52
N VAL A 157 2.82 11.26 -11.44
CA VAL A 157 3.56 10.51 -10.43
C VAL A 157 3.01 9.10 -10.37
N LEU A 158 3.88 8.11 -10.56
CA LEU A 158 3.54 6.71 -10.43
C LEU A 158 3.74 6.28 -8.97
N ALA A 159 2.66 6.19 -8.24
CA ALA A 159 2.62 5.73 -6.84
C ALA A 159 1.80 4.44 -6.70
N LYS A 160 1.69 3.69 -7.81
CA LYS A 160 1.03 2.38 -7.81
C LYS A 160 1.94 1.36 -7.13
N GLY A 161 1.39 0.56 -6.24
CA GLY A 161 2.03 -0.66 -5.77
C GLY A 161 2.06 -1.74 -6.85
N SER A 162 2.48 -2.95 -6.50
CA SER A 162 2.38 -4.12 -7.37
C SER A 162 0.91 -4.53 -7.52
N SER A 163 0.22 -3.99 -8.53
CA SER A 163 -1.17 -4.35 -8.85
C SER A 163 -1.29 -5.48 -9.87
N THR A 164 -0.15 -5.90 -10.45
CA THR A 164 -0.09 -7.00 -11.41
C THR A 164 0.48 -8.22 -10.70
N LEU A 165 -0.22 -9.34 -10.77
CA LEU A 165 0.29 -10.61 -10.28
C LEU A 165 1.53 -10.97 -11.10
N ASN A 166 2.67 -11.09 -10.41
CA ASN A 166 3.90 -11.56 -11.02
C ASN A 166 3.99 -13.07 -10.82
N LEU A 167 3.37 -13.81 -11.74
CA LEU A 167 3.42 -15.27 -11.71
C LEU A 167 4.73 -15.76 -12.33
N PRO A 168 5.44 -16.68 -11.67
CA PRO A 168 6.60 -17.33 -12.27
C PRO A 168 6.23 -18.10 -13.55
N ASP A 169 7.13 -18.16 -14.53
CA ASP A 169 6.89 -18.82 -15.82
C ASP A 169 6.49 -20.30 -15.69
N TRP A 170 6.94 -20.98 -14.63
CA TRP A 170 6.59 -22.39 -14.41
C TRP A 170 5.11 -22.60 -14.05
N VAL A 171 4.40 -21.56 -13.57
CA VAL A 171 2.96 -21.65 -13.24
C VAL A 171 2.16 -21.97 -14.51
N SER A 172 2.52 -21.38 -15.65
CA SER A 172 1.87 -21.65 -16.93
C SER A 172 2.14 -23.07 -17.47
N LYS A 173 3.13 -23.77 -16.91
CA LYS A 173 3.51 -25.13 -17.29
C LYS A 173 2.79 -26.20 -16.45
N ILE A 174 2.06 -25.80 -15.43
CA ILE A 174 1.23 -26.74 -14.67
C ILE A 174 0.04 -27.08 -15.53
N THR A 175 -0.01 -28.34 -15.94
CA THR A 175 -1.10 -28.91 -16.75
C THR A 175 -1.90 -29.89 -15.89
N GLY A 176 -3.18 -29.96 -16.12
CA GLY A 176 -4.07 -30.87 -15.42
C GLY A 176 -5.39 -30.22 -15.05
N ASP A 177 -6.37 -31.04 -14.77
CA ASP A 177 -7.68 -30.61 -14.29
C ASP A 177 -7.61 -30.43 -12.78
N TYR A 178 -7.49 -29.18 -12.32
CA TYR A 178 -7.55 -28.84 -10.90
C TYR A 178 -8.51 -27.64 -10.69
N PRO A 179 -9.21 -27.60 -9.55
CA PRO A 179 -10.07 -26.47 -9.22
C PRO A 179 -9.28 -25.14 -9.19
N SER A 180 -9.89 -24.08 -9.69
CA SER A 180 -9.23 -22.76 -9.86
C SER A 180 -8.75 -22.14 -8.53
N ASP A 181 -9.30 -22.58 -7.41
CA ASP A 181 -8.92 -22.15 -6.06
C ASP A 181 -7.72 -22.92 -5.48
N ARG A 182 -7.26 -23.99 -6.15
CA ARG A 182 -6.14 -24.83 -5.69
C ARG A 182 -4.76 -24.28 -6.05
N LEU A 183 -4.67 -23.33 -6.96
CA LEU A 183 -3.45 -22.65 -7.32
C LEU A 183 -3.71 -21.14 -7.36
N CYS A 184 -3.19 -20.41 -6.39
CA CYS A 184 -3.45 -18.98 -6.29
C CYS A 184 -2.17 -18.21 -5.90
N HIS A 185 -2.13 -16.94 -6.25
CA HIS A 185 -1.10 -16.03 -5.79
C HIS A 185 -1.44 -15.51 -4.39
N SER A 186 -0.42 -15.24 -3.55
CA SER A 186 -0.60 -14.74 -2.18
C SER A 186 -1.46 -13.47 -2.06
N GLN A 187 -1.52 -12.63 -3.08
CA GLN A 187 -2.40 -11.45 -3.12
C GLN A 187 -3.90 -11.78 -3.27
N GLN A 188 -4.22 -13.02 -3.58
CA GLN A 188 -5.61 -13.50 -3.75
C GLN A 188 -6.12 -14.22 -2.50
N ILE A 189 -5.24 -14.44 -1.52
CA ILE A 189 -5.58 -15.12 -0.26
C ILE A 189 -6.16 -14.11 0.72
N ASP A 190 -7.25 -14.53 1.35
CA ASP A 190 -7.89 -13.87 2.48
C ASP A 190 -8.00 -14.90 3.62
N LEU A 191 -6.99 -14.92 4.51
CA LEU A 191 -6.91 -15.88 5.60
C LEU A 191 -8.16 -15.87 6.51
N PRO A 192 -8.70 -14.70 6.90
CA PRO A 192 -9.93 -14.65 7.71
C PRO A 192 -11.11 -15.42 7.17
N THR A 193 -11.27 -15.43 5.84
CA THR A 193 -12.41 -16.09 5.19
C THR A 193 -12.07 -17.50 4.66
N SER A 194 -10.80 -17.90 4.72
CA SER A 194 -10.33 -19.19 4.20
C SER A 194 -10.63 -20.31 5.18
N TYR A 195 -11.30 -21.37 4.71
CA TYR A 195 -11.48 -22.60 5.47
C TYR A 195 -10.34 -23.58 5.15
N LEU A 196 -9.36 -23.67 6.06
CA LEU A 196 -8.11 -24.39 5.83
C LEU A 196 -7.95 -25.65 6.72
N LYS A 197 -8.91 -25.93 7.58
CA LYS A 197 -8.83 -27.06 8.52
C LYS A 197 -8.66 -28.39 7.80
N GLY A 198 -7.56 -29.08 8.09
CA GLY A 198 -7.24 -30.40 7.49
C GLY A 198 -6.70 -30.33 6.06
N GLU A 199 -6.56 -29.12 5.48
CA GLU A 199 -5.95 -28.95 4.16
C GLU A 199 -4.42 -29.13 4.23
N ARG A 200 -3.85 -29.67 3.14
CA ARG A 200 -2.40 -29.68 2.91
C ARG A 200 -2.02 -28.57 1.96
N ILE A 201 -1.24 -27.63 2.43
CA ILE A 201 -0.91 -26.39 1.73
C ILE A 201 0.58 -26.36 1.40
N LEU A 202 0.89 -26.19 0.13
CA LEU A 202 2.25 -25.97 -0.37
C LEU A 202 2.42 -24.47 -0.63
N ILE A 203 3.33 -23.83 0.11
CA ILE A 203 3.70 -22.43 -0.06
C ILE A 203 5.05 -22.34 -0.78
N ILE A 204 5.09 -21.69 -1.93
CA ILE A 204 6.31 -21.51 -2.70
C ILE A 204 6.80 -20.06 -2.55
N GLY A 205 7.86 -19.86 -1.82
CA GLY A 205 8.46 -18.56 -1.51
C GLY A 205 9.13 -18.56 -0.15
N GLY A 206 10.11 -17.68 0.08
CA GLY A 206 10.86 -17.56 1.35
C GLY A 206 10.85 -16.14 1.91
N GLY A 207 9.89 -15.28 1.49
CA GLY A 207 9.74 -13.94 2.01
C GLY A 207 8.72 -13.84 3.15
N LEU A 208 8.56 -12.65 3.70
CA LEU A 208 7.61 -12.37 4.79
C LEU A 208 6.17 -12.81 4.48
N THR A 209 5.72 -12.57 3.26
CA THR A 209 4.38 -13.00 2.83
C THR A 209 4.19 -14.50 2.98
N ALA A 210 5.20 -15.29 2.60
CA ALA A 210 5.16 -16.75 2.76
C ALA A 210 5.12 -17.15 4.25
N GLY A 211 5.86 -16.44 5.10
CA GLY A 211 5.83 -16.62 6.55
C GLY A 211 4.45 -16.33 7.16
N HIS A 212 3.83 -15.20 6.81
CA HIS A 212 2.48 -14.85 7.28
C HIS A 212 1.44 -15.89 6.83
N LEU A 213 1.50 -16.32 5.57
CA LEU A 213 0.62 -17.38 5.06
C LEU A 213 0.81 -18.69 5.81
N ALA A 214 2.07 -19.11 6.06
CA ALA A 214 2.36 -20.34 6.77
C ALA A 214 1.80 -20.30 8.19
N VAL A 215 2.08 -19.24 8.95
CA VAL A 215 1.57 -19.06 10.31
C VAL A 215 0.04 -19.02 10.33
N GLY A 216 -0.57 -18.24 9.43
CA GLY A 216 -2.02 -18.12 9.34
C GLY A 216 -2.71 -19.42 8.95
N ALA A 217 -2.09 -20.26 8.10
CA ALA A 217 -2.63 -21.57 7.72
C ALA A 217 -2.48 -22.58 8.87
N ILE A 218 -1.32 -22.61 9.55
CA ILE A 218 -1.10 -23.49 10.71
C ILE A 218 -2.07 -23.16 11.84
N SER A 219 -2.32 -21.89 12.13
CA SER A 219 -3.29 -21.47 13.16
C SER A 219 -4.72 -21.92 12.85
N ARG A 220 -5.01 -22.27 11.59
CA ARG A 220 -6.28 -22.83 11.12
C ARG A 220 -6.28 -24.36 10.98
N ASN A 221 -5.28 -25.01 11.59
CA ASN A 221 -5.12 -26.47 11.56
C ASN A 221 -4.89 -27.05 10.14
N ALA A 222 -4.20 -26.31 9.26
CA ALA A 222 -3.67 -26.85 8.01
C ALA A 222 -2.29 -27.48 8.22
N GLU A 223 -1.96 -28.47 7.40
CA GLU A 223 -0.62 -28.98 7.25
C GLU A 223 0.12 -28.16 6.19
N VAL A 224 1.23 -27.52 6.56
CA VAL A 224 1.95 -26.57 5.70
C VAL A 224 3.33 -27.07 5.32
N THR A 225 3.61 -27.11 4.02
CA THR A 225 4.96 -27.29 3.48
C THR A 225 5.41 -26.00 2.82
N LEU A 226 6.56 -25.46 3.27
CA LEU A 226 7.16 -24.26 2.69
C LEU A 226 8.38 -24.64 1.83
N ILE A 227 8.39 -24.21 0.57
CA ILE A 227 9.54 -24.38 -0.33
C ILE A 227 10.16 -23.00 -0.59
N ALA A 228 11.44 -22.87 -0.23
CA ALA A 228 12.23 -21.68 -0.47
C ALA A 228 13.53 -22.03 -1.21
N ARG A 229 13.98 -21.12 -2.11
CA ARG A 229 15.25 -21.31 -2.86
C ARG A 229 16.50 -21.14 -2.02
N ARG A 230 16.37 -20.49 -0.85
CA ARG A 230 17.46 -20.20 0.07
C ARG A 230 16.99 -20.55 1.48
N GLU A 231 17.93 -20.81 2.36
CA GLU A 231 17.67 -20.93 3.79
C GLU A 231 16.93 -19.71 4.32
N LEU A 232 15.94 -19.94 5.17
CA LEU A 232 15.18 -18.88 5.81
C LEU A 232 16.08 -18.16 6.81
N GLN A 233 16.05 -16.83 6.77
CA GLN A 233 16.82 -16.00 7.69
C GLN A 233 15.88 -15.24 8.62
N GLU A 234 16.13 -15.34 9.91
CA GLU A 234 15.48 -14.47 10.88
C GLU A 234 16.08 -13.06 10.79
N LYS A 235 15.24 -12.06 10.59
CA LYS A 235 15.63 -10.64 10.55
C LYS A 235 14.63 -9.83 11.33
N LEU A 236 15.10 -9.08 12.30
CA LEU A 236 14.27 -8.14 13.06
C LEU A 236 13.85 -6.94 12.21
N PHE A 237 14.64 -6.60 11.19
CA PHE A 237 14.43 -5.43 10.35
C PHE A 237 14.89 -5.67 8.91
N ASP A 238 14.24 -5.02 7.91
CA ASP A 238 14.61 -5.18 6.49
C ASP A 238 15.90 -4.45 6.12
N ALA A 239 16.17 -3.32 6.79
CA ALA A 239 17.39 -2.54 6.66
C ALA A 239 17.92 -2.23 8.06
N ASP A 240 19.21 -1.97 8.17
CA ASP A 240 19.79 -1.56 9.44
C ASP A 240 19.10 -0.29 9.94
N PRO A 241 18.55 -0.28 11.18
CA PRO A 241 17.89 0.89 11.75
C PRO A 241 18.79 2.12 11.82
N GLY A 242 20.10 1.93 11.87
CA GLY A 242 21.09 3.01 11.82
C GLY A 242 20.98 3.90 10.56
N TRP A 243 20.41 3.40 9.47
CA TRP A 243 20.14 4.22 8.27
C TRP A 243 19.15 5.35 8.52
N LEU A 244 18.27 5.22 9.51
CA LEU A 244 17.38 6.29 9.94
C LEU A 244 18.12 7.37 10.74
N GLY A 245 19.34 7.03 11.19
CA GLY A 245 20.22 7.90 11.97
C GLY A 245 19.75 8.12 13.42
N PRO A 246 20.65 8.56 14.28
CA PRO A 246 20.38 8.74 15.71
C PRO A 246 19.29 9.78 16.00
N LYS A 247 19.06 10.70 15.06
CA LYS A 247 17.97 11.69 15.16
C LYS A 247 16.59 11.03 15.26
N TYR A 248 16.36 9.94 14.53
CA TYR A 248 15.05 9.27 14.45
C TYR A 248 14.94 8.09 15.43
N LEU A 249 16.06 7.52 15.84
CA LEU A 249 16.13 6.40 16.76
C LEU A 249 16.65 6.79 18.15
N LYS A 250 16.57 8.08 18.50
CA LYS A 250 16.98 8.57 19.81
C LYS A 250 16.24 7.82 20.92
N GLY A 251 16.98 7.19 21.82
CA GLY A 251 16.45 6.38 22.91
C GLY A 251 16.49 4.86 22.67
N PHE A 252 16.94 4.41 21.50
CA PHE A 252 17.16 2.98 21.20
C PHE A 252 18.63 2.55 21.19
N TRP A 253 19.54 3.48 21.51
CA TRP A 253 21.00 3.27 21.62
C TRP A 253 21.45 3.41 23.07
#